data_0013d4e060d5ccaf7fbe99aebe07f99f
#
_entry.id   0013d4e060d5ccaf7fbe99aebe07f99f
#
_cell.length_a   1.000
_cell.length_b   1.000
_cell.length_c   1.000
_cell.angle_alpha   90.00
_cell.angle_beta   90.00
_cell.angle_gamma   90.00
#
_symmetry.space_group_name_H-M   'P 1'
#
loop_
_entity.id
_entity.type
_entity.pdbx_description
1 polymer ?
#
loop_
_entity_poly.entity_id
_entity_poly.type
_entity_poly.pdbx_seq_one_letter_code
_entity_poly.pdbx_strand_id
1 'polypeptide(L)'
;MLTSLLFSNIIGGPLAGILLDTTFFGLHGWRTLFIVEAIPAVIFAFIFAFWMKERPDHASWVTDAEKAYIKAELEKEEQQKQAVKKYTTWQALKDPKVLRLALIYFLWVIGFWGFSFWMPQVLKSLSGWPPSVVAWSIAIPMSAALLVQVYCGYSSEKRKEKRWHVAKTLFIGTIGFLATPHSPSPEISLFFICLTAVGVYGGMGVWWTMPTTFLSGAAAAGAMGLINSSGNMGGWVGPYMLGFINGHTGSFTYGYYVMGACM
;
A
#
# COMPACT_ATOMS: atom_id res chain seq x y z
N MET A 1 3.43 -4.91 -8.76
CA MET A 1 2.12 -5.14 -8.13
C MET A 1 1.68 -4.00 -7.21
N LEU A 2 2.48 -3.55 -6.24
CA LEU A 2 2.03 -2.51 -5.28
C LEU A 2 1.81 -1.11 -5.89
N THR A 3 2.34 -0.83 -7.07
CA THR A 3 2.06 0.40 -7.83
C THR A 3 0.60 0.52 -8.26
N SER A 4 -0.12 -0.61 -8.41
CA SER A 4 -1.54 -0.62 -8.76
C SER A 4 -2.42 0.10 -7.73
N LEU A 5 -2.07 0.03 -6.44
CA LEU A 5 -2.76 0.76 -5.38
C LEU A 5 -2.70 2.29 -5.60
N LEU A 6 -1.55 2.79 -6.01
CA LEU A 6 -1.37 4.22 -6.27
C LEU A 6 -2.06 4.65 -7.56
N PHE A 7 -1.95 3.86 -8.62
CA PHE A 7 -2.68 4.09 -9.86
C PHE A 7 -4.19 4.12 -9.65
N SER A 8 -4.73 3.19 -8.85
CA SER A 8 -6.17 3.18 -8.56
C SER A 8 -6.64 4.44 -7.84
N ASN A 9 -5.84 4.98 -6.92
CA ASN A 9 -6.17 6.24 -6.25
C ASN A 9 -5.99 7.47 -7.14
N ILE A 10 -4.97 7.48 -8.02
CA ILE A 10 -4.72 8.58 -8.96
C ILE A 10 -5.87 8.73 -9.96
N ILE A 11 -6.42 7.60 -10.43
CA ILE A 11 -7.54 7.59 -11.38
C ILE A 11 -8.87 7.62 -10.64
N GLY A 12 -9.01 6.84 -9.58
CA GLY A 12 -10.25 6.67 -8.83
C GLY A 12 -10.69 7.94 -8.10
N GLY A 13 -9.74 8.73 -7.54
CA GLY A 13 -10.08 9.99 -6.87
C GLY A 13 -10.82 10.98 -7.79
N PRO A 14 -10.24 11.39 -8.93
CA PRO A 14 -10.93 12.20 -9.92
C PRO A 14 -12.23 11.59 -10.45
N LEU A 15 -12.23 10.28 -10.75
CA LEU A 15 -13.42 9.58 -11.20
C LEU A 15 -14.53 9.61 -10.15
N ALA A 16 -14.19 9.37 -8.89
CA ALA A 16 -15.11 9.48 -7.77
C ALA A 16 -15.70 10.88 -7.66
N GLY A 17 -14.87 11.93 -7.82
CA GLY A 17 -15.33 13.32 -7.83
C GLY A 17 -16.38 13.61 -8.90
N ILE A 18 -16.18 13.08 -10.12
CA ILE A 18 -17.14 13.21 -11.22
C ILE A 18 -18.42 12.41 -10.93
N LEU A 19 -18.28 11.16 -10.48
CA LEU A 19 -19.42 10.26 -10.28
C LEU A 19 -20.32 10.69 -9.12
N LEU A 20 -19.77 11.33 -8.09
CA LEU A 20 -20.54 11.86 -6.96
C LEU A 20 -21.53 12.96 -7.39
N ASP A 21 -21.20 13.72 -8.42
CA ASP A 21 -22.03 14.80 -8.96
C ASP A 21 -22.95 14.33 -10.10
N THR A 22 -22.86 13.04 -10.52
CA THR A 22 -23.65 12.48 -11.62
C THR A 22 -24.83 11.64 -11.13
N THR A 23 -25.83 11.52 -12.00
CA THR A 23 -26.98 10.64 -11.82
C THR A 23 -26.95 9.52 -12.84
N PHE A 24 -27.01 8.26 -12.42
CA PHE A 24 -27.04 7.10 -13.29
C PHE A 24 -28.25 6.20 -12.90
N PHE A 25 -29.13 5.92 -13.86
CA PHE A 25 -30.39 5.17 -13.64
C PHE A 25 -31.23 5.69 -12.46
N GLY A 26 -31.30 7.02 -12.27
CA GLY A 26 -32.04 7.63 -11.16
C GLY A 26 -31.37 7.49 -9.78
N LEU A 27 -30.14 6.94 -9.73
CA LEU A 27 -29.33 6.85 -8.52
C LEU A 27 -28.35 8.02 -8.48
N HIS A 28 -28.21 8.62 -7.30
CA HIS A 28 -27.36 9.80 -7.11
C HIS A 28 -26.18 9.52 -6.18
N GLY A 29 -25.09 10.27 -6.39
CA GLY A 29 -23.96 10.36 -5.49
C GLY A 29 -23.25 9.02 -5.28
N TRP A 30 -23.01 8.62 -4.03
CA TRP A 30 -22.24 7.43 -3.69
C TRP A 30 -22.79 6.12 -4.29
N ARG A 31 -24.11 6.03 -4.54
CA ARG A 31 -24.70 4.84 -5.16
C ARG A 31 -24.25 4.67 -6.61
N THR A 32 -24.22 5.76 -7.37
CA THR A 32 -23.68 5.79 -8.74
C THR A 32 -22.21 5.39 -8.74
N LEU A 33 -21.41 5.95 -7.81
CA LEU A 33 -20.01 5.64 -7.65
C LEU A 33 -19.76 4.14 -7.47
N PHE A 34 -20.39 3.51 -6.49
CA PHE A 34 -20.19 2.07 -6.21
C PHE A 34 -20.59 1.17 -7.39
N ILE A 35 -21.68 1.48 -8.08
CA ILE A 35 -22.14 0.67 -9.21
C ILE A 35 -21.14 0.79 -10.37
N VAL A 36 -20.76 2.01 -10.74
CA VAL A 36 -19.86 2.23 -11.87
C VAL A 36 -18.47 1.66 -11.63
N GLU A 37 -17.92 1.82 -10.42
CA GLU A 37 -16.61 1.27 -10.06
C GLU A 37 -16.61 -0.26 -9.92
N ALA A 38 -17.76 -0.87 -9.64
CA ALA A 38 -17.87 -2.34 -9.59
C ALA A 38 -17.87 -2.99 -10.99
N ILE A 39 -18.34 -2.28 -12.04
CA ILE A 39 -18.46 -2.84 -13.40
C ILE A 39 -17.12 -3.41 -13.92
N PRO A 40 -15.99 -2.69 -13.90
CA PRO A 40 -14.71 -3.23 -14.35
C PRO A 40 -14.30 -4.49 -13.58
N ALA A 41 -14.50 -4.52 -12.26
CA ALA A 41 -14.15 -5.68 -11.44
C ALA A 41 -14.96 -6.92 -11.83
N VAL A 42 -16.26 -6.76 -12.08
CA VAL A 42 -17.14 -7.85 -12.55
C VAL A 42 -16.71 -8.33 -13.94
N ILE A 43 -16.43 -7.42 -14.87
CA ILE A 43 -15.95 -7.77 -16.22
C ILE A 43 -14.63 -8.57 -16.12
N PHE A 44 -13.66 -8.08 -15.33
CA PHE A 44 -12.39 -8.78 -15.13
C PHE A 44 -12.57 -10.15 -14.47
N ALA A 45 -13.51 -10.29 -13.51
CA ALA A 45 -13.80 -11.58 -12.89
C ALA A 45 -14.21 -12.64 -13.96
N PHE A 46 -15.07 -12.27 -14.90
CA PHE A 46 -15.45 -13.16 -16.02
C PHE A 46 -14.27 -13.43 -16.93
N ILE A 47 -13.49 -12.42 -17.34
CA ILE A 47 -12.30 -12.58 -18.17
C ILE A 47 -11.33 -13.57 -17.50
N PHE A 48 -11.03 -13.39 -16.22
CA PHE A 48 -10.14 -14.29 -15.49
C PHE A 48 -10.68 -15.70 -15.37
N ALA A 49 -11.98 -15.85 -15.06
CA ALA A 49 -12.60 -17.17 -14.93
C ALA A 49 -12.49 -18.01 -16.21
N PHE A 50 -12.61 -17.38 -17.38
CA PHE A 50 -12.60 -18.11 -18.66
C PHE A 50 -11.23 -18.16 -19.33
N TRP A 51 -10.36 -17.19 -19.10
CA TRP A 51 -9.11 -17.03 -19.84
C TRP A 51 -7.87 -17.45 -19.05
N MET A 52 -7.83 -17.27 -17.73
CA MET A 52 -6.67 -17.67 -16.94
C MET A 52 -6.57 -19.18 -16.76
N LYS A 53 -5.35 -19.69 -16.93
CA LYS A 53 -5.00 -21.09 -16.71
C LYS A 53 -4.15 -21.22 -15.45
N GLU A 54 -4.40 -22.27 -14.66
CA GLU A 54 -3.68 -22.52 -13.41
C GLU A 54 -2.20 -22.86 -13.62
N ARG A 55 -1.86 -23.44 -14.77
CA ARG A 55 -0.50 -23.87 -15.10
C ARG A 55 -0.13 -23.48 -16.52
N PRO A 56 1.15 -23.18 -16.78
CA PRO A 56 1.65 -22.90 -18.12
C PRO A 56 1.36 -24.04 -19.12
N ASP A 57 1.39 -25.28 -18.65
CA ASP A 57 1.11 -26.47 -19.48
C ASP A 57 -0.30 -26.45 -20.09
N HIS A 58 -1.26 -25.83 -19.41
CA HIS A 58 -2.65 -25.72 -19.88
C HIS A 58 -2.89 -24.48 -20.75
N ALA A 59 -1.90 -23.62 -20.93
CA ALA A 59 -2.01 -22.42 -21.73
C ALA A 59 -1.71 -22.71 -23.20
N SER A 60 -2.71 -22.57 -24.09
CA SER A 60 -2.57 -22.83 -25.53
C SER A 60 -1.78 -21.75 -26.27
N TRP A 61 -1.62 -20.56 -25.67
CA TRP A 61 -0.86 -19.44 -26.26
C TRP A 61 0.65 -19.45 -25.91
N VAL A 62 1.09 -20.39 -25.05
CA VAL A 62 2.51 -20.55 -24.65
C VAL A 62 3.09 -21.65 -25.49
N THR A 63 4.21 -21.42 -26.15
CA THR A 63 4.91 -22.42 -26.95
C THR A 63 5.57 -23.47 -26.06
N ASP A 64 5.80 -24.67 -26.61
CA ASP A 64 6.41 -25.75 -25.84
C ASP A 64 7.83 -25.43 -25.38
N ALA A 65 8.57 -24.61 -26.15
CA ALA A 65 9.89 -24.11 -25.75
C ALA A 65 9.80 -23.18 -24.52
N GLU A 66 8.81 -22.27 -24.48
CA GLU A 66 8.56 -21.37 -23.33
C GLU A 66 8.12 -22.16 -22.11
N LYS A 67 7.24 -23.18 -22.28
CA LYS A 67 6.83 -24.06 -21.17
C LYS A 67 8.03 -24.78 -20.57
N ALA A 68 8.90 -25.34 -21.41
CA ALA A 68 10.11 -25.99 -20.96
C ALA A 68 11.07 -25.04 -20.23
N TYR A 69 11.25 -23.82 -20.73
CA TYR A 69 12.07 -22.79 -20.10
C TYR A 69 11.52 -22.40 -18.72
N ILE A 70 10.22 -22.10 -18.63
CA ILE A 70 9.57 -21.73 -17.35
C ILE A 70 9.72 -22.88 -16.34
N LYS A 71 9.51 -24.11 -16.75
CA LYS A 71 9.63 -25.28 -15.89
C LYS A 71 11.06 -25.46 -15.38
N ALA A 72 12.06 -25.35 -16.27
CA ALA A 72 13.47 -25.45 -15.89
C ALA A 72 13.90 -24.35 -14.93
N GLU A 73 13.43 -23.12 -15.12
CA GLU A 73 13.77 -22.00 -14.21
C GLU A 73 13.08 -22.16 -12.83
N LEU A 74 11.83 -22.63 -12.80
CA LEU A 74 11.14 -22.95 -11.54
C LEU A 74 11.83 -24.09 -10.77
N GLU A 75 12.26 -25.16 -11.45
CA GLU A 75 13.02 -26.25 -10.84
C GLU A 75 14.35 -25.79 -10.28
N LYS A 76 15.06 -24.91 -10.98
CA LYS A 76 16.31 -24.31 -10.53
C LYS A 76 16.10 -23.40 -9.30
N GLU A 77 15.05 -22.59 -9.30
CA GLU A 77 14.68 -21.81 -8.12
C GLU A 77 14.35 -22.70 -6.92
N GLU A 78 13.61 -23.79 -7.14
CA GLU A 78 13.25 -24.73 -6.10
C GLU A 78 14.48 -25.42 -5.51
N GLN A 79 15.44 -25.85 -6.35
CA GLN A 79 16.72 -26.40 -5.89
C GLN A 79 17.54 -25.38 -5.08
N GLN A 80 17.59 -24.12 -5.51
CA GLN A 80 18.25 -23.05 -4.77
C GLN A 80 17.58 -22.80 -3.42
N LYS A 81 16.24 -22.82 -3.36
CA LYS A 81 15.48 -22.70 -2.12
C LYS A 81 15.70 -23.86 -1.15
N GLN A 82 15.89 -25.08 -1.67
CA GLN A 82 16.17 -26.26 -0.86
C GLN A 82 17.58 -26.25 -0.23
N ALA A 83 18.52 -25.55 -0.84
CA ALA A 83 19.88 -25.38 -0.32
C ALA A 83 19.96 -24.40 0.86
N VAL A 84 18.94 -23.56 1.07
CA VAL A 84 18.86 -22.65 2.21
C VAL A 84 18.36 -23.41 3.45
N LYS A 85 18.91 -23.09 4.62
CA LYS A 85 18.59 -23.70 5.91
C LYS A 85 17.06 -23.88 6.07
N LYS A 86 16.62 -25.13 6.22
CA LYS A 86 15.19 -25.46 6.41
C LYS A 86 14.72 -24.99 7.77
N TYR A 87 14.09 -23.84 7.83
CA TYR A 87 13.33 -23.44 9.01
C TYR A 87 12.00 -24.19 9.04
N THR A 88 11.62 -24.69 10.22
CA THR A 88 10.22 -25.07 10.42
C THR A 88 9.38 -23.79 10.54
N THR A 89 8.09 -23.88 10.22
CA THR A 89 7.18 -22.73 10.35
C THR A 89 7.20 -22.14 11.77
N TRP A 90 7.24 -22.99 12.81
CA TRP A 90 7.33 -22.56 14.21
C TRP A 90 8.64 -21.86 14.56
N GLN A 91 9.75 -22.28 13.98
CA GLN A 91 11.04 -21.61 14.16
C GLN A 91 11.02 -20.24 13.49
N ALA A 92 10.46 -20.13 12.29
CA ALA A 92 10.32 -18.85 11.58
C ALA A 92 9.42 -17.87 12.34
N LEU A 93 8.30 -18.33 12.89
CA LEU A 93 7.38 -17.49 13.67
C LEU A 93 7.99 -16.96 14.98
N LYS A 94 8.97 -17.66 15.55
CA LYS A 94 9.69 -17.25 16.77
C LYS A 94 11.00 -16.53 16.48
N ASP A 95 11.40 -16.40 15.21
CA ASP A 95 12.64 -15.72 14.85
C ASP A 95 12.56 -14.22 15.22
N PRO A 96 13.50 -13.69 16.01
CA PRO A 96 13.50 -12.26 16.38
C PRO A 96 13.50 -11.30 15.19
N LYS A 97 14.05 -11.71 14.04
CA LYS A 97 14.01 -10.90 12.83
C LYS A 97 12.58 -10.79 12.27
N VAL A 98 11.85 -11.92 12.26
CA VAL A 98 10.45 -11.95 11.81
C VAL A 98 9.57 -11.13 12.76
N LEU A 99 9.75 -11.28 14.08
CA LEU A 99 9.01 -10.51 15.08
C LEU A 99 9.28 -9.00 14.98
N ARG A 100 10.54 -8.59 14.73
CA ARG A 100 10.87 -7.19 14.49
C ARG A 100 10.21 -6.65 13.22
N LEU A 101 10.22 -7.43 12.13
CA LEU A 101 9.51 -7.04 10.90
C LEU A 101 8.01 -6.95 11.13
N ALA A 102 7.42 -7.88 11.87
CA ALA A 102 6.00 -7.84 12.22
C ALA A 102 5.64 -6.59 13.03
N LEU A 103 6.46 -6.22 14.01
CA LEU A 103 6.27 -5.00 14.80
C LEU A 103 6.41 -3.73 13.96
N ILE A 104 7.47 -3.65 13.14
CA ILE A 104 7.67 -2.49 12.25
C ILE A 104 6.51 -2.36 11.28
N TYR A 105 6.04 -3.46 10.70
CA TYR A 105 4.93 -3.44 9.78
C TYR A 105 3.60 -3.08 10.47
N PHE A 106 3.37 -3.57 11.68
CA PHE A 106 2.22 -3.18 12.50
C PHE A 106 2.18 -1.65 12.72
N LEU A 107 3.28 -1.07 13.18
CA LEU A 107 3.39 0.37 13.41
C LEU A 107 3.22 1.17 12.10
N TRP A 108 3.88 0.75 11.04
CA TRP A 108 3.74 1.39 9.73
C TRP A 108 2.30 1.38 9.24
N VAL A 109 1.61 0.24 9.37
CA VAL A 109 0.23 0.07 8.87
C VAL A 109 -0.78 0.87 9.69
N ILE A 110 -0.49 1.22 10.97
CA ILE A 110 -1.24 2.23 11.72
C ILE A 110 -1.23 3.57 10.95
N GLY A 111 -0.06 4.06 10.58
CA GLY A 111 0.09 5.28 9.79
C GLY A 111 -0.53 5.16 8.39
N PHE A 112 -0.30 4.02 7.73
CA PHE A 112 -0.81 3.75 6.38
C PHE A 112 -2.33 3.84 6.28
N TRP A 113 -3.07 3.07 7.07
CA TRP A 113 -4.53 3.08 7.02
C TRP A 113 -5.14 4.30 7.70
N GLY A 114 -4.52 4.80 8.77
CA GLY A 114 -4.93 6.07 9.37
C GLY A 114 -4.86 7.20 8.35
N PHE A 115 -3.76 7.34 7.65
CA PHE A 115 -3.60 8.32 6.57
C PHE A 115 -4.58 8.08 5.42
N SER A 116 -4.64 6.85 4.89
CA SER A 116 -5.43 6.53 3.70
C SER A 116 -6.92 6.81 3.88
N PHE A 117 -7.49 6.45 5.04
CA PHE A 117 -8.91 6.68 5.32
C PHE A 117 -9.24 8.14 5.61
N TRP A 118 -8.37 8.84 6.34
CA TRP A 118 -8.67 10.17 6.82
C TRP A 118 -8.08 11.30 5.98
N MET A 119 -7.19 10.99 5.02
CA MET A 119 -6.54 12.01 4.16
C MET A 119 -7.54 12.96 3.48
N PRO A 120 -8.64 12.49 2.87
CA PRO A 120 -9.60 13.41 2.24
C PRO A 120 -10.24 14.37 3.28
N GLN A 121 -10.59 13.85 4.45
CA GLN A 121 -11.21 14.64 5.51
C GLN A 121 -10.23 15.65 6.13
N VAL A 122 -8.98 15.23 6.33
CA VAL A 122 -7.90 16.11 6.81
C VAL A 122 -7.63 17.22 5.81
N LEU A 123 -7.49 16.86 4.52
CA LEU A 123 -7.29 17.85 3.47
C LEU A 123 -8.46 18.85 3.40
N LYS A 124 -9.70 18.34 3.49
CA LYS A 124 -10.89 19.19 3.55
C LYS A 124 -10.88 20.14 4.74
N SER A 125 -10.51 19.64 5.93
CA SER A 125 -10.50 20.45 7.17
C SER A 125 -9.42 21.54 7.14
N LEU A 126 -8.28 21.28 6.51
CA LEU A 126 -7.17 22.24 6.42
C LEU A 126 -7.33 23.24 5.28
N SER A 127 -7.97 22.83 4.18
CA SER A 127 -8.12 23.69 2.99
C SER A 127 -9.44 24.43 2.90
N GLY A 128 -10.51 23.89 3.51
CA GLY A 128 -11.86 24.37 3.26
C GLY A 128 -12.40 24.12 1.84
N TRP A 129 -11.69 23.38 1.03
CA TRP A 129 -12.07 23.11 -0.36
C TRP A 129 -13.35 22.29 -0.51
N PRO A 130 -14.11 22.47 -1.60
CA PRO A 130 -15.24 21.61 -1.92
C PRO A 130 -14.81 20.14 -2.08
N PRO A 131 -15.71 19.17 -1.80
CA PRO A 131 -15.39 17.74 -1.88
C PRO A 131 -14.84 17.30 -3.24
N SER A 132 -15.32 17.86 -4.34
CA SER A 132 -14.81 17.57 -5.68
C SER A 132 -13.37 18.01 -5.88
N VAL A 133 -12.99 19.20 -5.40
CA VAL A 133 -11.61 19.70 -5.46
C VAL A 133 -10.70 18.85 -4.59
N VAL A 134 -11.15 18.45 -3.38
CA VAL A 134 -10.41 17.52 -2.52
C VAL A 134 -10.17 16.19 -3.23
N ALA A 135 -11.20 15.61 -3.86
CA ALA A 135 -11.08 14.34 -4.59
C ALA A 135 -10.04 14.41 -5.72
N TRP A 136 -10.05 15.49 -6.53
CA TRP A 136 -9.03 15.73 -7.55
C TRP A 136 -7.63 15.91 -6.96
N SER A 137 -7.53 16.64 -5.84
CA SER A 137 -6.25 16.94 -5.20
C SER A 137 -5.54 15.69 -4.63
N ILE A 138 -6.26 14.60 -4.33
CA ILE A 138 -5.71 13.31 -3.89
C ILE A 138 -4.75 12.72 -4.92
N ALA A 139 -4.98 12.96 -6.20
CA ALA A 139 -4.09 12.48 -7.26
C ALA A 139 -2.64 13.00 -7.13
N ILE A 140 -2.45 14.20 -6.55
CA ILE A 140 -1.12 14.83 -6.41
C ILE A 140 -0.23 14.04 -5.44
N PRO A 141 -0.61 13.82 -4.15
CA PRO A 141 0.19 13.03 -3.21
C PRO A 141 0.36 11.58 -3.67
N MET A 142 -0.65 10.97 -4.30
CA MET A 142 -0.52 9.61 -4.81
C MET A 142 0.45 9.52 -5.99
N SER A 143 0.50 10.53 -6.87
CA SER A 143 1.49 10.60 -7.95
C SER A 143 2.91 10.78 -7.41
N ALA A 144 3.11 11.67 -6.42
CA ALA A 144 4.40 11.82 -5.76
C ALA A 144 4.87 10.51 -5.12
N ALA A 145 3.98 9.81 -4.42
CA ALA A 145 4.27 8.51 -3.82
C ALA A 145 4.62 7.44 -4.87
N LEU A 146 3.91 7.42 -6.00
CA LEU A 146 4.16 6.50 -7.11
C LEU A 146 5.57 6.68 -7.70
N LEU A 147 5.95 7.92 -7.98
CA LEU A 147 7.29 8.23 -8.50
C LEU A 147 8.37 7.76 -7.55
N VAL A 148 8.23 8.04 -6.25
CA VAL A 148 9.19 7.60 -5.24
C VAL A 148 9.18 6.07 -5.07
N GLN A 149 8.02 5.41 -5.12
CA GLN A 149 7.93 3.95 -5.02
C GLN A 149 8.68 3.27 -6.17
N VAL A 150 8.48 3.74 -7.40
CA VAL A 150 9.19 3.22 -8.60
C VAL A 150 10.70 3.49 -8.47
N TYR A 151 11.08 4.71 -8.08
CA TYR A 151 12.49 5.06 -7.87
C TYR A 151 13.14 4.19 -6.78
N CYS A 152 12.49 3.99 -5.64
CA CYS A 152 12.98 3.15 -4.56
C CYS A 152 13.13 1.69 -5.01
N GLY A 153 12.18 1.15 -5.77
CA GLY A 153 12.28 -0.18 -6.35
C GLY A 153 13.51 -0.33 -7.22
N TYR A 154 13.68 0.55 -8.21
CA TYR A 154 14.82 0.53 -9.11
C TYR A 154 16.16 0.76 -8.39
N SER A 155 16.22 1.78 -7.53
CA SER A 155 17.45 2.16 -6.82
C SER A 155 17.89 1.10 -5.80
N SER A 156 16.96 0.48 -5.10
CA SER A 156 17.24 -0.56 -4.11
C SER A 156 17.82 -1.82 -4.77
N GLU A 157 17.31 -2.19 -5.93
CA GLU A 157 17.80 -3.33 -6.70
C GLU A 157 19.20 -3.04 -7.27
N LYS A 158 19.40 -1.87 -7.87
CA LYS A 158 20.69 -1.46 -8.42
C LYS A 158 21.80 -1.38 -7.36
N ARG A 159 21.47 -0.87 -6.16
CA ARG A 159 22.41 -0.70 -5.05
C ARG A 159 22.50 -1.94 -4.14
N LYS A 160 21.65 -2.94 -4.36
CA LYS A 160 21.47 -4.12 -3.50
C LYS A 160 21.27 -3.76 -2.02
N GLU A 161 20.61 -2.62 -1.79
CA GLU A 161 20.36 -2.05 -0.48
C GLU A 161 18.87 -1.76 -0.30
N LYS A 162 18.24 -2.39 0.68
CA LYS A 162 16.78 -2.31 0.92
C LYS A 162 16.45 -1.50 2.16
N ARG A 163 17.24 -1.65 3.22
CA ARG A 163 16.91 -1.12 4.56
C ARG A 163 16.84 0.42 4.57
N TRP A 164 17.85 1.09 3.99
CA TRP A 164 17.91 2.53 3.95
C TRP A 164 16.89 3.17 3.00
N HIS A 165 16.48 2.45 1.95
CA HIS A 165 15.40 2.93 1.08
C HIS A 165 14.08 2.99 1.84
N VAL A 166 13.75 1.94 2.62
CA VAL A 166 12.56 1.94 3.47
C VAL A 166 12.69 2.96 4.61
N ALA A 167 13.81 2.98 5.33
CA ALA A 167 13.99 3.90 6.45
C ALA A 167 13.90 5.37 6.05
N LYS A 168 14.47 5.75 4.90
CA LYS A 168 14.40 7.14 4.40
C LYS A 168 12.98 7.54 4.02
N THR A 169 12.22 6.64 3.38
CA THR A 169 10.83 6.95 3.05
C THR A 169 9.99 7.11 4.31
N LEU A 170 10.12 6.22 5.30
CA LEU A 170 9.42 6.34 6.58
C LEU A 170 9.79 7.66 7.29
N PHE A 171 11.06 8.03 7.32
CA PHE A 171 11.50 9.30 7.92
C PHE A 171 10.90 10.53 7.23
N ILE A 172 10.83 10.53 5.89
CA ILE A 172 10.14 11.57 5.12
C ILE A 172 8.65 11.63 5.50
N GLY A 173 8.00 10.47 5.64
CA GLY A 173 6.61 10.38 6.08
C GLY A 173 6.40 10.93 7.50
N THR A 174 7.32 10.64 8.43
CA THR A 174 7.30 11.21 9.78
C THR A 174 7.30 12.75 9.74
N ILE A 175 8.21 13.34 8.95
CA ILE A 175 8.25 14.80 8.75
C ILE A 175 6.91 15.30 8.21
N GLY A 176 6.35 14.63 7.19
CA GLY A 176 5.06 14.97 6.62
C GLY A 176 3.94 14.94 7.66
N PHE A 177 3.84 13.88 8.47
CA PHE A 177 2.86 13.78 9.54
C PHE A 177 2.99 14.89 10.59
N LEU A 178 4.21 15.17 11.03
CA LEU A 178 4.43 16.19 12.07
C LEU A 178 4.21 17.62 11.57
N ALA A 179 4.50 17.89 10.29
CA ALA A 179 4.40 19.23 9.73
C ALA A 179 3.01 19.58 9.19
N THR A 180 2.22 18.59 8.72
CA THR A 180 0.89 18.82 8.14
C THR A 180 -0.03 19.66 9.04
N PRO A 181 -0.17 19.39 10.35
CA PRO A 181 -1.07 20.18 11.21
C PRO A 181 -0.65 21.63 11.43
N HIS A 182 0.60 21.99 11.14
CA HIS A 182 1.16 23.33 11.32
C HIS A 182 1.24 24.14 10.04
N SER A 183 0.63 23.65 8.97
CA SER A 183 0.70 24.30 7.67
C SER A 183 -0.03 25.64 7.68
N PRO A 184 0.60 26.74 7.25
CA PRO A 184 0.00 28.07 7.25
C PRO A 184 -0.97 28.29 6.07
N SER A 185 -0.95 27.44 5.04
CA SER A 185 -1.85 27.54 3.88
C SER A 185 -2.24 26.16 3.33
N PRO A 186 -3.36 26.06 2.58
CA PRO A 186 -3.79 24.79 1.95
C PRO A 186 -2.75 24.17 1.04
N GLU A 187 -2.00 24.96 0.29
CA GLU A 187 -0.96 24.51 -0.64
C GLU A 187 0.21 23.87 0.11
N ILE A 188 0.61 24.49 1.23
CA ILE A 188 1.66 23.96 2.09
C ILE A 188 1.18 22.70 2.80
N SER A 189 -0.10 22.63 3.20
CA SER A 189 -0.71 21.41 3.70
C SER A 189 -0.62 20.29 2.69
N LEU A 190 -0.97 20.56 1.44
CA LEU A 190 -0.91 19.58 0.35
C LEU A 190 0.53 19.10 0.12
N PHE A 191 1.51 19.99 0.20
CA PHE A 191 2.93 19.63 0.11
C PHE A 191 3.34 18.64 1.22
N PHE A 192 2.99 18.91 2.49
CA PHE A 192 3.30 17.99 3.59
C PHE A 192 2.51 16.68 3.50
N ILE A 193 1.28 16.71 2.99
CA ILE A 193 0.52 15.51 2.66
C ILE A 193 1.22 14.68 1.57
N CYS A 194 1.87 15.31 0.58
CA CYS A 194 2.71 14.61 -0.39
C CYS A 194 3.90 13.91 0.29
N LEU A 195 4.60 14.57 1.23
CA LEU A 195 5.68 13.93 1.99
C LEU A 195 5.16 12.76 2.83
N THR A 196 3.98 12.92 3.44
CA THR A 196 3.33 11.82 4.17
C THR A 196 3.03 10.64 3.25
N ALA A 197 2.44 10.87 2.07
CA ALA A 197 2.14 9.84 1.09
C ALA A 197 3.42 9.13 0.59
N VAL A 198 4.49 9.88 0.32
CA VAL A 198 5.81 9.34 -0.03
C VAL A 198 6.32 8.41 1.06
N GLY A 199 6.18 8.78 2.33
CA GLY A 199 6.59 7.94 3.46
C GLY A 199 5.77 6.67 3.57
N VAL A 200 4.46 6.82 3.49
CA VAL A 200 3.49 5.73 3.66
C VAL A 200 3.60 4.69 2.55
N TYR A 201 3.76 5.10 1.29
CA TYR A 201 3.71 4.20 0.14
C TYR A 201 5.08 3.93 -0.51
N GLY A 202 6.01 4.89 -0.44
CA GLY A 202 7.24 4.86 -1.25
C GLY A 202 8.15 3.67 -1.00
N GLY A 203 8.28 3.22 0.25
CA GLY A 203 9.12 2.07 0.64
C GLY A 203 8.43 0.70 0.55
N MET A 204 7.11 0.65 0.32
CA MET A 204 6.31 -0.56 0.46
C MET A 204 6.73 -1.69 -0.50
N GLY A 205 7.06 -1.35 -1.75
CA GLY A 205 7.53 -2.35 -2.72
C GLY A 205 8.83 -3.01 -2.30
N VAL A 206 9.76 -2.24 -1.76
CA VAL A 206 11.07 -2.72 -1.26
C VAL A 206 10.89 -3.55 0.02
N TRP A 207 10.00 -3.13 0.91
CA TRP A 207 9.71 -3.82 2.16
C TRP A 207 9.35 -5.30 1.96
N TRP A 208 8.40 -5.59 1.07
CA TRP A 208 7.94 -6.95 0.82
C TRP A 208 8.97 -7.88 0.20
N THR A 209 10.10 -7.35 -0.25
CA THR A 209 11.24 -8.16 -0.68
C THR A 209 12.20 -8.53 0.45
N MET A 210 12.05 -7.96 1.66
CA MET A 210 12.97 -8.23 2.77
C MET A 210 12.80 -9.63 3.39
N PRO A 211 11.58 -10.11 3.72
CA PRO A 211 11.42 -11.43 4.34
C PRO A 211 11.97 -12.57 3.47
N THR A 212 11.86 -12.45 2.15
CA THR A 212 12.34 -13.47 1.20
C THR A 212 13.87 -13.52 1.06
N THR A 213 14.61 -12.57 1.65
CA THR A 213 16.08 -12.60 1.61
C THR A 213 16.70 -13.61 2.57
N PHE A 214 15.98 -14.05 3.60
CA PHE A 214 16.51 -14.95 4.62
C PHE A 214 15.59 -16.14 4.95
N LEU A 215 14.40 -16.20 4.35
CA LEU A 215 13.44 -17.29 4.49
C LEU A 215 13.02 -17.84 3.13
N SER A 216 12.77 -19.13 3.08
CA SER A 216 12.32 -19.83 1.86
C SER A 216 11.21 -20.83 2.16
N GLY A 217 10.48 -21.26 1.13
CA GLY A 217 9.45 -22.29 1.23
C GLY A 217 8.33 -21.97 2.24
N ALA A 218 7.87 -23.00 2.94
CA ALA A 218 6.76 -22.87 3.91
C ALA A 218 7.07 -21.94 5.09
N ALA A 219 8.35 -21.83 5.49
CA ALA A 219 8.77 -20.93 6.56
C ALA A 219 8.62 -19.46 6.15
N ALA A 220 8.96 -19.12 4.89
CA ALA A 220 8.73 -17.78 4.35
C ALA A 220 7.24 -17.45 4.28
N ALA A 221 6.41 -18.38 3.81
CA ALA A 221 4.96 -18.20 3.75
C ALA A 221 4.37 -17.95 5.15
N GLY A 222 4.75 -18.74 6.16
CA GLY A 222 4.32 -18.55 7.54
C GLY A 222 4.75 -17.21 8.13
N ALA A 223 6.01 -16.81 7.93
CA ALA A 223 6.53 -15.54 8.40
C ALA A 223 5.84 -14.33 7.71
N MET A 224 5.64 -14.40 6.39
CA MET A 224 4.90 -13.37 5.65
C MET A 224 3.44 -13.29 6.12
N GLY A 225 2.81 -14.43 6.41
CA GLY A 225 1.49 -14.50 7.02
C GLY A 225 1.44 -13.78 8.38
N LEU A 226 2.40 -14.03 9.29
CA LEU A 226 2.48 -13.35 10.58
C LEU A 226 2.70 -11.84 10.43
N ILE A 227 3.66 -11.43 9.58
CA ILE A 227 3.94 -10.01 9.31
C ILE A 227 2.68 -9.32 8.77
N ASN A 228 2.00 -9.92 7.79
CA ASN A 228 0.80 -9.35 7.19
C ASN A 228 -0.37 -9.29 8.18
N SER A 229 -0.58 -10.36 8.97
CA SER A 229 -1.65 -10.38 9.98
C SER A 229 -1.44 -9.33 11.05
N SER A 230 -0.21 -9.16 11.55
CA SER A 230 0.10 -8.10 12.52
C SER A 230 -0.15 -6.70 11.93
N GLY A 231 0.24 -6.48 10.66
CA GLY A 231 -0.06 -5.24 9.96
C GLY A 231 -1.56 -4.97 9.83
N ASN A 232 -2.36 -5.98 9.48
CA ASN A 232 -3.82 -5.81 9.39
C ASN A 232 -4.46 -5.41 10.74
N MET A 233 -3.92 -5.86 11.88
CA MET A 233 -4.32 -5.33 13.20
C MET A 233 -4.02 -3.84 13.32
N GLY A 234 -2.85 -3.38 12.84
CA GLY A 234 -2.52 -1.95 12.75
C GLY A 234 -3.51 -1.17 11.87
N GLY A 235 -4.00 -1.82 10.81
CA GLY A 235 -5.01 -1.27 9.91
C GLY A 235 -6.37 -1.00 10.57
N TRP A 236 -6.71 -1.72 11.63
CA TRP A 236 -7.86 -1.41 12.47
C TRP A 236 -7.55 -0.29 13.47
N VAL A 237 -6.38 -0.38 14.12
CA VAL A 237 -5.97 0.59 15.16
C VAL A 237 -5.84 2.02 14.59
N GLY A 238 -5.22 2.18 13.42
CA GLY A 238 -4.93 3.49 12.84
C GLY A 238 -6.16 4.36 12.62
N PRO A 239 -7.10 3.95 11.77
CA PRO A 239 -8.33 4.72 11.51
C PRO A 239 -9.18 4.94 12.76
N TYR A 240 -9.30 3.91 13.62
CA TYR A 240 -10.06 4.01 14.87
C TYR A 240 -9.45 5.05 15.82
N MET A 241 -8.15 4.97 16.04
CA MET A 241 -7.41 5.89 16.92
C MET A 241 -7.53 7.34 16.43
N LEU A 242 -7.34 7.57 15.14
CA LEU A 242 -7.44 8.91 14.58
C LEU A 242 -8.86 9.47 14.70
N GLY A 243 -9.87 8.65 14.42
CA GLY A 243 -11.29 9.01 14.61
C GLY A 243 -11.63 9.30 16.07
N PHE A 244 -11.13 8.48 17.01
CA PHE A 244 -11.33 8.67 18.44
C PHE A 244 -10.68 9.97 18.92
N ILE A 245 -9.44 10.24 18.55
CA ILE A 245 -8.73 11.47 18.91
C ILE A 245 -9.46 12.69 18.34
N ASN A 246 -9.84 12.66 17.05
CA ASN A 246 -10.57 13.76 16.44
C ASN A 246 -11.94 13.98 17.08
N GLY A 247 -12.66 12.93 17.44
CA GLY A 247 -13.96 13.02 18.12
C GLY A 247 -13.89 13.67 19.51
N HIS A 248 -12.76 13.52 20.25
CA HIS A 248 -12.58 14.10 21.56
C HIS A 248 -11.94 15.50 21.54
N THR A 249 -11.06 15.75 20.58
CA THR A 249 -10.27 17.00 20.52
C THR A 249 -10.80 18.00 19.48
N GLY A 250 -11.67 17.56 18.56
CA GLY A 250 -12.11 18.34 17.41
C GLY A 250 -11.00 18.58 16.38
N SER A 251 -9.83 17.90 16.50
CA SER A 251 -8.66 18.14 15.67
C SER A 251 -7.95 16.84 15.30
N PHE A 252 -7.40 16.79 14.09
CA PHE A 252 -6.55 15.69 13.62
C PHE A 252 -5.09 15.78 14.11
N THR A 253 -4.69 16.88 14.71
CA THR A 253 -3.28 17.19 15.07
C THR A 253 -2.62 16.09 15.89
N TYR A 254 -3.22 15.72 17.03
CA TYR A 254 -2.64 14.67 17.89
C TYR A 254 -2.62 13.30 17.23
N GLY A 255 -3.62 12.98 16.40
CA GLY A 255 -3.64 11.75 15.63
C GLY A 255 -2.49 11.69 14.63
N TYR A 256 -2.19 12.80 13.96
CA TYR A 256 -1.05 12.92 13.05
C TYR A 256 0.29 12.76 13.79
N TYR A 257 0.42 13.29 15.01
CA TYR A 257 1.64 13.08 15.82
C TYR A 257 1.83 11.61 16.20
N VAL A 258 0.76 10.93 16.61
CA VAL A 258 0.85 9.50 16.95
C VAL A 258 1.20 8.67 15.72
N MET A 259 0.58 8.94 14.56
CA MET A 259 0.92 8.24 13.32
C MET A 259 2.38 8.52 12.90
N GLY A 260 2.85 9.77 13.03
CA GLY A 260 4.24 10.12 12.78
C GLY A 260 5.23 9.41 13.72
N ALA A 261 4.86 9.21 14.98
CA ALA A 261 5.67 8.46 15.94
C ALA A 261 5.70 6.96 15.64
N CYS A 262 4.70 6.41 14.95
CA CYS A 262 4.65 5.02 14.50
C CYS A 262 5.48 4.75 13.24
N MET A 263 5.85 5.80 12.49
CA MET A 263 6.61 5.69 11.24
C MET A 263 8.12 5.72 11.49
#